data_98edad50ef302d7f64556488c3441f77
#
_entry.id   98edad50ef302d7f64556488c3441f77
#
_cell.length_a   1.000
_cell.length_b   1.000
_cell.length_c   1.000
_cell.angle_alpha   90.00
_cell.angle_beta   90.00
_cell.angle_gamma   90.00
#
_symmetry.space_group_name_H-M   'P 1'
#
loop_
_entity.id
_entity.type
_entity.pdbx_description
1 polymer ?
#
loop_
_entity_poly.entity_id
_entity_poly.type
_entity_poly.pdbx_seq_one_letter_code
_entity_poly.pdbx_strand_id
1 'polypeptide(L)'
;MFINKTVDGRNNICGLRIAALRRSLKLSQRAFADKLQLMGLDVDKNAIQRMESGQRFITDIELSYIAPALNTTMQELFAPLDH
;
A
#
# COMPACT_ATOMS: atom_id res chain seq x y z
N MET A 1 -23.06 -10.34 -11.05
CA MET A 1 -22.30 -10.17 -9.79
C MET A 1 -21.07 -9.31 -10.02
N PHE A 2 -20.85 -8.40 -9.14
CA PHE A 2 -19.67 -7.53 -9.20
C PHE A 2 -18.44 -8.25 -8.67
N ILE A 3 -17.38 -8.26 -9.47
CA ILE A 3 -16.08 -8.74 -9.01
C ILE A 3 -15.13 -7.55 -8.98
N ASN A 4 -14.67 -7.19 -7.80
CA ASN A 4 -13.85 -6.02 -7.58
C ASN A 4 -12.39 -6.42 -7.45
N LYS A 5 -11.87 -7.04 -8.51
CA LYS A 5 -10.51 -7.57 -8.54
C LYS A 5 -9.80 -7.15 -9.81
N THR A 6 -8.49 -7.08 -9.74
CA THR A 6 -7.65 -6.90 -10.92
C THR A 6 -7.65 -8.18 -11.77
N VAL A 7 -7.09 -8.07 -12.98
CA VAL A 7 -7.02 -9.22 -13.90
C VAL A 7 -6.29 -10.40 -13.27
N ASP A 8 -5.27 -10.14 -12.47
CA ASP A 8 -4.48 -11.18 -11.81
C ASP A 8 -5.01 -11.51 -10.39
N GLY A 9 -6.24 -11.12 -10.08
CA GLY A 9 -6.93 -11.54 -8.86
C GLY A 9 -6.63 -10.73 -7.61
N ARG A 10 -6.00 -9.57 -7.76
CA ARG A 10 -5.69 -8.71 -6.62
C ARG A 10 -6.89 -7.82 -6.26
N ASN A 11 -7.04 -7.52 -4.98
CA ASN A 11 -8.08 -6.62 -4.48
C ASN A 11 -7.66 -5.14 -4.46
N ASN A 12 -6.45 -4.85 -4.90
CA ASN A 12 -5.97 -3.47 -5.02
C ASN A 12 -4.91 -3.39 -6.11
N ILE A 13 -4.70 -2.19 -6.66
CA ILE A 13 -3.69 -1.97 -7.69
C ILE A 13 -2.42 -1.34 -7.12
N CYS A 14 -2.47 -0.79 -5.90
CA CYS A 14 -1.38 -0.03 -5.32
C CYS A 14 -0.38 -0.90 -4.55
N GLY A 15 -0.77 -2.10 -4.15
CA GLY A 15 0.02 -2.92 -3.22
C GLY A 15 1.43 -3.22 -3.70
N LEU A 16 1.60 -3.53 -4.99
CA LEU A 16 2.93 -3.80 -5.55
C LEU A 16 3.82 -2.56 -5.52
N ARG A 17 3.25 -1.41 -5.84
CA ARG A 17 3.98 -0.14 -5.80
C ARG A 17 4.34 0.24 -4.36
N ILE A 18 3.41 0.04 -3.43
CA ILE A 18 3.65 0.29 -2.01
C ILE A 18 4.84 -0.56 -1.54
N ALA A 19 4.85 -1.85 -1.87
CA ALA A 19 5.94 -2.74 -1.49
C ALA A 19 7.27 -2.27 -2.08
N ALA A 20 7.28 -1.89 -3.36
CA ALA A 20 8.50 -1.44 -4.04
C ALA A 20 9.05 -0.17 -3.39
N LEU A 21 8.19 0.81 -3.12
CA LEU A 21 8.60 2.07 -2.51
C LEU A 21 9.07 1.86 -1.07
N ARG A 22 8.35 1.01 -0.31
CA ARG A 22 8.75 0.67 1.06
C ARG A 22 10.16 0.09 1.09
N ARG A 23 10.43 -0.86 0.19
CA ARG A 23 11.76 -1.50 0.10
C ARG A 23 12.83 -0.50 -0.33
N SER A 24 12.50 0.41 -1.23
CA SER A 24 13.46 1.45 -1.66
C SER A 24 13.84 2.37 -0.51
N LEU A 25 12.94 2.57 0.46
CA LEU A 25 13.23 3.34 1.67
C LEU A 25 13.85 2.49 2.77
N LYS A 26 14.09 1.20 2.50
CA LYS A 26 14.70 0.25 3.46
C LYS A 26 13.87 0.08 4.72
N LEU A 27 12.55 0.17 4.59
CA LEU A 27 11.63 -0.04 5.70
C LEU A 27 11.11 -1.48 5.66
N SER A 28 11.13 -2.15 6.82
CA SER A 28 10.40 -3.40 6.97
C SER A 28 8.89 -3.13 6.96
N GLN A 29 8.09 -4.16 6.79
CA GLN A 29 6.63 -4.02 6.90
C GLN A 29 6.25 -3.49 8.28
N ARG A 30 6.92 -3.97 9.32
CA ARG A 30 6.65 -3.53 10.69
C ARG A 30 7.03 -2.06 10.89
N ALA A 31 8.21 -1.66 10.42
CA ALA A 31 8.65 -0.27 10.54
C ALA A 31 7.72 0.68 9.78
N PHE A 32 7.24 0.25 8.64
CA PHE A 32 6.29 1.03 7.87
C PHE A 32 4.95 1.17 8.60
N ALA A 33 4.45 0.06 9.17
CA ALA A 33 3.22 0.10 9.98
C ALA A 33 3.39 1.06 11.16
N ASP A 34 4.52 1.00 11.86
CA ASP A 34 4.80 1.90 12.98
C ASP A 34 4.79 3.35 12.54
N LYS A 35 5.40 3.65 11.38
CA LYS A 35 5.42 5.01 10.83
C LYS A 35 4.00 5.51 10.56
N LEU A 36 3.15 4.66 9.97
CA LEU A 36 1.77 5.03 9.68
C LEU A 36 0.97 5.26 10.96
N GLN A 37 1.19 4.44 11.99
CA GLN A 37 0.52 4.61 13.28
C GLN A 37 0.89 5.96 13.91
N LEU A 38 2.15 6.35 13.82
CA LEU A 38 2.60 7.66 14.32
C LEU A 38 1.95 8.81 13.55
N MET A 39 1.57 8.59 12.30
CA MET A 39 0.87 9.58 11.49
C MET A 39 -0.63 9.61 11.75
N GLY A 40 -1.15 8.64 12.49
CA GLY A 40 -2.56 8.57 12.83
C GLY A 40 -3.37 7.50 12.11
N LEU A 41 -2.73 6.64 11.31
CA LEU A 41 -3.40 5.55 10.62
C LEU A 41 -3.22 4.26 11.41
N ASP A 42 -4.33 3.68 11.85
CA ASP A 42 -4.30 2.48 12.70
C ASP A 42 -4.21 1.22 11.82
N VAL A 43 -2.99 0.89 11.44
CA VAL A 43 -2.69 -0.34 10.69
C VAL A 43 -1.52 -1.06 11.35
N ASP A 44 -1.54 -2.38 11.29
CA ASP A 44 -0.45 -3.21 11.80
C ASP A 44 0.33 -3.85 10.65
N LYS A 45 1.37 -4.60 11.01
CA LYS A 45 2.20 -5.32 10.05
C LYS A 45 1.36 -6.25 9.16
N ASN A 46 0.37 -6.92 9.74
CA ASN A 46 -0.46 -7.85 8.98
C ASN A 46 -1.32 -7.12 7.95
N ALA A 47 -1.82 -5.94 8.29
CA ALA A 47 -2.54 -5.11 7.32
C ALA A 47 -1.64 -4.72 6.15
N ILE A 48 -0.40 -4.31 6.43
CA ILE A 48 0.57 -3.97 5.38
C ILE A 48 0.84 -5.19 4.50
N GLN A 49 1.05 -6.36 5.09
CA GLN A 49 1.30 -7.59 4.35
C GLN A 49 0.15 -7.90 3.39
N ARG A 50 -1.09 -7.76 3.84
CA ARG A 50 -2.26 -8.05 3.01
C ARG A 50 -2.45 -7.00 1.92
N MET A 51 -2.12 -5.75 2.18
CA MET A 51 -2.13 -4.71 1.14
C MET A 51 -1.15 -5.05 0.03
N GLU A 52 0.08 -5.40 0.41
CA GLU A 52 1.15 -5.67 -0.55
C GLU A 52 0.88 -6.95 -1.35
N SER A 53 0.31 -7.96 -0.72
CA SER A 53 -0.02 -9.23 -1.40
C SER A 53 -1.29 -9.16 -2.23
N GLY A 54 -2.05 -8.07 -2.14
CA GLY A 54 -3.29 -7.90 -2.90
C GLY A 54 -4.50 -8.56 -2.28
N GLN A 55 -4.40 -9.06 -1.06
CA GLN A 55 -5.52 -9.73 -0.38
C GLN A 55 -6.54 -8.76 0.20
N ARG A 56 -6.18 -7.51 0.38
CA ARG A 56 -6.95 -6.50 1.09
C ARG A 56 -7.23 -5.31 0.19
N PHE A 57 -8.45 -4.78 0.26
CA PHE A 57 -8.74 -3.47 -0.32
C PHE A 57 -7.96 -2.40 0.42
N ILE A 58 -7.60 -1.35 -0.32
CA ILE A 58 -6.95 -0.18 0.25
C ILE A 58 -7.89 1.01 0.01
N THR A 59 -8.27 1.69 1.08
CA THR A 59 -9.19 2.82 0.96
C THR A 59 -8.42 4.08 0.54
N ASP A 60 -9.15 5.05 -0.01
CA ASP A 60 -8.56 6.34 -0.36
C ASP A 60 -8.04 7.07 0.89
N ILE A 61 -8.72 6.90 2.03
CA ILE A 61 -8.25 7.46 3.30
C ILE A 61 -6.88 6.89 3.65
N GLU A 62 -6.72 5.57 3.54
CA GLU A 62 -5.44 4.92 3.80
C GLU A 62 -4.35 5.42 2.86
N LEU A 63 -4.68 5.58 1.57
CA LEU A 63 -3.72 6.09 0.59
C LEU A 63 -3.26 7.51 0.91
N SER A 64 -4.13 8.32 1.50
CA SER A 64 -3.77 9.69 1.87
C SER A 64 -2.69 9.74 2.96
N TYR A 65 -2.58 8.68 3.77
CA TYR A 65 -1.48 8.52 4.74
C TYR A 65 -0.28 7.81 4.13
N ILE A 66 -0.52 6.80 3.32
CA ILE A 66 0.54 5.96 2.74
C ILE A 66 1.42 6.77 1.79
N ALA A 67 0.81 7.60 0.94
CA ALA A 67 1.57 8.36 -0.04
C ALA A 67 2.64 9.25 0.61
N PRO A 68 2.28 10.14 1.57
CA PRO A 68 3.32 10.95 2.21
C PRO A 68 4.30 10.11 3.03
N ALA A 69 3.87 9.00 3.62
CA ALA A 69 4.76 8.12 4.37
C ALA A 69 5.84 7.52 3.48
N LEU A 70 5.55 7.33 2.20
CA LEU A 70 6.48 6.78 1.22
C LEU A 70 7.15 7.87 0.37
N ASN A 71 6.97 9.13 0.73
CA ASN A 71 7.51 10.29 0.00
C ASN A 71 7.05 10.31 -1.47
N THR A 72 5.79 9.98 -1.69
CA THR A 72 5.21 9.90 -3.04
C THR A 72 3.84 10.55 -3.06
N THR A 73 3.17 10.49 -4.20
CA THR A 73 1.82 11.00 -4.37
C THR A 73 0.85 9.84 -4.59
N MET A 74 -0.44 10.09 -4.38
CA MET A 74 -1.47 9.08 -4.66
C MET A 74 -1.46 8.70 -6.14
N GLN A 75 -1.22 9.67 -7.01
CA GLN A 75 -1.14 9.42 -8.45
C GLN A 75 -0.01 8.45 -8.78
N GLU A 76 1.14 8.61 -8.16
CA GLU A 76 2.28 7.69 -8.32
C GLU A 76 1.94 6.27 -7.87
N LEU A 77 1.14 6.15 -6.81
CA LEU A 77 0.75 4.84 -6.30
C LEU A 77 -0.15 4.08 -7.28
N PHE A 78 -0.87 4.79 -8.15
CA PHE A 78 -1.70 4.16 -9.16
C PHE A 78 -0.94 3.85 -10.44
N ALA A 79 0.27 4.35 -10.59
CA ALA A 79 1.06 4.12 -11.79
C ALA A 79 1.49 2.65 -11.85
N PRO A 80 1.47 2.01 -13.04
CA PRO A 80 1.97 0.66 -13.17
C PRO A 80 3.46 0.62 -12.89
N LEU A 81 3.93 -0.52 -12.36
CA LEU A 81 5.36 -0.74 -12.17
C LEU A 81 6.02 -0.89 -13.54
N ASP A 82 7.10 -0.17 -13.74
CA ASP A 82 7.90 -0.30 -14.94
C ASP A 82 8.73 -1.58 -14.90
N HIS A 83 8.88 -2.16 -16.05
CA HIS A 83 9.59 -3.44 -16.20
C HIS A 83 10.83 -3.27 -17.05
#